data_47cea11cc285749d6cbe2c4810a47f07
#
_entry.id   47cea11cc285749d6cbe2c4810a47f07
#
_cell.length_a   1.000
_cell.length_b   1.000
_cell.length_c   1.000
_cell.angle_alpha   90.00
_cell.angle_beta   90.00
_cell.angle_gamma   90.00
#
_symmetry.space_group_name_H-M   'P 1'
#
loop_
_entity.id
_entity.type
_entity.pdbx_description
1 polymer ?
#
loop_
_entity_poly.entity_id
_entity_poly.type
_entity_poly.pdbx_seq_one_letter_code
_entity_poly.pdbx_strand_id
1 'polypeptide(L)'
;MVLQRNEINEKYTWDLSTIFATDQAWEEELALLSRDTKEASKSEGRLLESAASLLEITELYLDLNRRLEKLYVYAHMKNDQDTREAKYQEYYAKAMTLYSQLDQVFSFYEPEFMKITEEQYHAFLEAEPKLQIYKHFFDTLLQNKDHVLSQREEELLAGAGEIFGSASETFAILDNADITFPYVLDDEGNEVQLSHGTYSRLMESKNREVRRGAYEALYSTYKQFQHTYAKTLQTNVKVQNYRAKVRNYQSARQAALAANFVPESVYDNLVTAVRKHLPLLQRYLDLRSKILGIPDLKMYDVYTPLSSVEYSFTYPEALKKAEEALAVLGEDYLGRVKRAFS
;
A
#
# COMPACT_ATOMS: atom_id res chain seq x y z
N MET A 1 18.03 19.55 -10.80
CA MET A 1 18.46 19.27 -9.41
C MET A 1 17.26 18.73 -8.65
N VAL A 2 17.40 17.66 -7.90
CA VAL A 2 16.32 17.17 -7.03
C VAL A 2 16.28 18.09 -5.82
N LEU A 3 15.13 18.75 -5.59
CA LEU A 3 14.95 19.66 -4.47
C LEU A 3 15.00 18.91 -3.15
N GLN A 4 15.64 19.48 -2.15
CA GLN A 4 15.54 18.98 -0.77
C GLN A 4 14.17 19.38 -0.18
N ARG A 5 13.73 18.67 0.85
CA ARG A 5 12.41 18.91 1.48
C ARG A 5 12.19 20.37 1.87
N ASN A 6 13.19 21.01 2.44
CA ASN A 6 13.14 22.42 2.89
C ASN A 6 13.15 23.45 1.73
N GLU A 7 13.41 23.02 0.50
CA GLU A 7 13.37 23.85 -0.71
C GLU A 7 12.01 23.78 -1.40
N ILE A 8 11.13 22.88 -0.98
CA ILE A 8 9.79 22.71 -1.55
C ILE A 8 8.85 23.73 -0.89
N ASN A 9 8.15 24.51 -1.72
CA ASN A 9 7.15 25.44 -1.21
C ASN A 9 5.97 24.68 -0.58
N GLU A 10 5.59 25.05 0.65
CA GLU A 10 4.51 24.41 1.42
C GLU A 10 3.19 24.30 0.64
N LYS A 11 2.91 25.26 -0.23
CA LYS A 11 1.74 25.21 -1.12
C LYS A 11 1.63 23.93 -1.96
N TYR A 12 2.74 23.23 -2.18
CA TYR A 12 2.79 21.98 -2.96
C TYR A 12 3.02 20.75 -2.07
N THR A 13 2.69 20.86 -0.80
CA THR A 13 2.82 19.76 0.18
C THR A 13 1.48 19.43 0.79
N TRP A 14 1.34 18.20 1.30
CA TRP A 14 0.16 17.81 2.07
C TRP A 14 0.17 18.48 3.44
N ASP A 15 -0.98 19.03 3.84
CA ASP A 15 -1.18 19.53 5.21
C ASP A 15 -1.49 18.38 6.17
N LEU A 16 -0.48 17.89 6.86
CA LEU A 16 -0.63 16.80 7.83
C LEU A 16 -1.24 17.25 9.16
N SER A 17 -1.40 18.55 9.38
CA SER A 17 -2.10 19.07 10.57
C SER A 17 -3.58 18.67 10.61
N THR A 18 -4.14 18.29 9.45
CA THR A 18 -5.50 17.72 9.34
C THR A 18 -5.63 16.34 9.97
N ILE A 19 -4.52 15.60 10.17
CA ILE A 19 -4.49 14.30 10.85
C ILE A 19 -4.18 14.50 12.34
N PHE A 20 -3.04 15.14 12.64
CA PHE A 20 -2.66 15.61 13.98
C PHE A 20 -2.13 17.04 13.90
N ALA A 21 -2.70 17.92 14.69
CA ALA A 21 -2.35 19.35 14.69
C ALA A 21 -0.87 19.59 15.00
N THR A 22 -0.26 18.76 15.83
CA THR A 22 1.14 18.84 16.24
C THR A 22 1.70 17.44 16.49
N ASP A 23 3.03 17.33 16.47
CA ASP A 23 3.73 16.11 16.90
C ASP A 23 3.41 15.74 18.36
N GLN A 24 3.22 16.74 19.23
CA GLN A 24 2.82 16.50 20.62
C GLN A 24 1.44 15.83 20.69
N ALA A 25 0.47 16.28 19.89
CA ALA A 25 -0.86 15.64 19.85
C ALA A 25 -0.78 14.18 19.39
N TRP A 26 0.14 13.86 18.47
CA TRP A 26 0.42 12.48 18.06
C TRP A 26 1.00 11.66 19.22
N GLU A 27 1.98 12.20 19.97
CA GLU A 27 2.59 11.52 21.11
C GLU A 27 1.58 11.26 22.24
N GLU A 28 0.71 12.23 22.51
CA GLU A 28 -0.38 12.09 23.50
C GLU A 28 -1.35 10.98 23.10
N GLU A 29 -1.77 10.95 21.83
CA GLU A 29 -2.66 9.89 21.33
C GLU A 29 -1.98 8.52 21.33
N LEU A 30 -0.69 8.43 20.99
CA LEU A 30 0.09 7.20 21.09
C LEU A 30 0.09 6.63 22.50
N ALA A 31 0.29 7.50 23.50
CA ALA A 31 0.29 7.09 24.91
C ALA A 31 -1.10 6.62 25.38
N LEU A 32 -2.17 7.34 24.97
CA LEU A 32 -3.55 6.96 25.25
C LEU A 32 -3.90 5.62 24.61
N LEU A 33 -3.62 5.46 23.32
CA LEU A 33 -3.93 4.23 22.59
C LEU A 33 -3.14 3.03 23.13
N SER A 34 -1.87 3.22 23.51
CA SER A 34 -1.08 2.16 24.16
C SER A 34 -1.69 1.68 25.49
N ARG A 35 -2.26 2.58 26.28
CA ARG A 35 -2.98 2.23 27.50
C ARG A 35 -4.26 1.48 27.18
N ASP A 36 -5.07 2.02 26.26
CA ASP A 36 -6.37 1.46 25.89
C ASP A 36 -6.21 0.07 25.24
N THR A 37 -5.15 -0.14 24.44
CA THR A 37 -4.77 -1.46 23.91
C THR A 37 -4.50 -2.46 25.03
N LYS A 38 -3.76 -2.08 26.07
CA LYS A 38 -3.52 -2.99 27.22
C LYS A 38 -4.81 -3.33 27.97
N GLU A 39 -5.70 -2.37 28.15
CA GLU A 39 -6.99 -2.59 28.80
C GLU A 39 -7.90 -3.50 27.97
N ALA A 40 -7.81 -3.44 26.64
CA ALA A 40 -8.58 -4.27 25.72
C ALA A 40 -8.30 -5.78 25.89
N SER A 41 -7.16 -6.19 26.47
CA SER A 41 -6.88 -7.60 26.80
C SER A 41 -7.93 -8.22 27.75
N LYS A 42 -8.65 -7.40 28.52
CA LYS A 42 -9.75 -7.85 29.40
C LYS A 42 -10.98 -8.33 28.63
N SER A 43 -11.04 -8.12 27.33
CA SER A 43 -12.12 -8.58 26.45
C SER A 43 -12.00 -10.05 26.06
N GLU A 44 -10.83 -10.65 26.26
CA GLU A 44 -10.56 -12.05 26.00
C GLU A 44 -11.51 -12.96 26.83
N GLY A 45 -12.10 -13.95 26.19
CA GLY A 45 -13.05 -14.88 26.79
C GLY A 45 -14.48 -14.34 26.88
N ARG A 46 -14.73 -13.07 26.52
CA ARG A 46 -16.02 -12.40 26.70
C ARG A 46 -16.80 -12.18 25.41
N LEU A 47 -16.21 -12.40 24.23
CA LEU A 47 -16.76 -12.02 22.94
C LEU A 47 -18.16 -12.58 22.69
N LEU A 48 -18.42 -13.82 23.08
CA LEU A 48 -19.69 -14.52 22.87
C LEU A 48 -20.56 -14.66 24.14
N GLU A 49 -20.28 -13.89 25.21
CA GLU A 49 -21.11 -13.89 26.44
C GLU A 49 -22.55 -13.43 26.15
N SER A 50 -22.71 -12.44 25.26
CA SER A 50 -24.00 -11.91 24.84
C SER A 50 -23.89 -11.15 23.51
N ALA A 51 -25.03 -10.84 22.87
CA ALA A 51 -25.07 -9.95 21.70
C ALA A 51 -24.49 -8.55 22.00
N ALA A 52 -24.75 -8.03 23.21
CA ALA A 52 -24.20 -6.75 23.67
C ALA A 52 -22.67 -6.82 23.82
N SER A 53 -22.12 -7.92 24.37
CA SER A 53 -20.66 -8.11 24.48
C SER A 53 -20.02 -8.23 23.10
N LEU A 54 -20.64 -8.94 22.17
CA LEU A 54 -20.15 -9.02 20.78
C LEU A 54 -20.09 -7.63 20.14
N LEU A 55 -21.12 -6.79 20.31
CA LEU A 55 -21.15 -5.43 19.81
C LEU A 55 -20.04 -4.58 20.45
N GLU A 56 -20.00 -4.53 21.79
CA GLU A 56 -19.03 -3.74 22.56
C GLU A 56 -17.58 -4.04 22.15
N ILE A 57 -17.24 -5.32 22.10
CA ILE A 57 -15.85 -5.73 21.79
C ILE A 57 -15.52 -5.50 20.31
N THR A 58 -16.49 -5.69 19.40
CA THR A 58 -16.32 -5.38 17.99
C THR A 58 -16.10 -3.86 17.76
N GLU A 59 -16.91 -3.02 18.40
CA GLU A 59 -16.76 -1.57 18.33
C GLU A 59 -15.44 -1.10 18.93
N LEU A 60 -15.02 -1.69 20.05
CA LEU A 60 -13.71 -1.44 20.66
C LEU A 60 -12.57 -1.81 19.72
N TYR A 61 -12.60 -3.00 19.14
CA TYR A 61 -11.61 -3.47 18.16
C TYR A 61 -11.49 -2.51 16.97
N LEU A 62 -12.60 -2.12 16.39
CA LEU A 62 -12.64 -1.23 15.22
C LEU A 62 -12.22 0.21 15.58
N ASP A 63 -12.57 0.71 16.77
CA ASP A 63 -12.15 2.04 17.23
C ASP A 63 -10.64 2.11 17.45
N LEU A 64 -10.07 1.13 18.16
CA LEU A 64 -8.63 1.08 18.41
C LEU A 64 -7.84 0.96 17.09
N ASN A 65 -8.31 0.13 16.14
CA ASN A 65 -7.70 0.04 14.81
C ASN A 65 -7.76 1.36 14.04
N ARG A 66 -8.89 2.06 14.04
CA ARG A 66 -9.05 3.36 13.38
C ARG A 66 -8.13 4.44 13.97
N ARG A 67 -7.96 4.45 15.29
CA ARG A 67 -7.04 5.37 15.98
C ARG A 67 -5.58 5.03 15.65
N LEU A 68 -5.25 3.75 15.63
CA LEU A 68 -3.93 3.26 15.23
C LEU A 68 -3.61 3.61 13.78
N GLU A 69 -4.57 3.44 12.86
CA GLU A 69 -4.41 3.82 11.46
C GLU A 69 -4.06 5.31 11.31
N LYS A 70 -4.70 6.19 12.05
CA LYS A 70 -4.37 7.62 12.04
C LYS A 70 -2.94 7.89 12.54
N LEU A 71 -2.53 7.23 13.63
CA LEU A 71 -1.16 7.34 14.14
C LEU A 71 -0.15 6.85 13.10
N TYR A 72 -0.42 5.71 12.49
CA TYR A 72 0.43 5.12 11.45
C TYR A 72 0.53 6.03 10.23
N VAL A 73 -0.59 6.49 9.68
CA VAL A 73 -0.61 7.35 8.48
C VAL A 73 0.18 8.63 8.70
N TYR A 74 -0.01 9.30 9.84
CA TYR A 74 0.76 10.49 10.16
C TYR A 74 2.27 10.21 10.23
N ALA A 75 2.67 9.20 10.99
CA ALA A 75 4.07 8.83 11.17
C ALA A 75 4.72 8.41 9.84
N HIS A 76 4.00 7.61 9.03
CA HIS A 76 4.45 7.17 7.72
C HIS A 76 4.66 8.35 6.77
N MET A 77 3.65 9.24 6.63
CA MET A 77 3.76 10.42 5.77
C MET A 77 4.86 11.39 6.21
N LYS A 78 5.06 11.55 7.52
CA LYS A 78 6.17 12.33 8.06
C LYS A 78 7.53 11.71 7.74
N ASN A 79 7.66 10.40 7.88
CA ASN A 79 8.88 9.67 7.52
C ASN A 79 9.17 9.76 6.01
N ASP A 80 8.15 9.66 5.16
CA ASP A 80 8.30 9.71 3.71
C ASP A 80 8.69 11.11 3.17
N GLN A 81 8.50 12.17 3.97
CA GLN A 81 8.97 13.50 3.60
C GLN A 81 10.50 13.58 3.52
N ASP A 82 11.20 12.92 4.44
CA ASP A 82 12.64 12.69 4.41
C ASP A 82 12.97 11.47 5.29
N THR A 83 13.26 10.35 4.66
CA THR A 83 13.55 9.08 5.34
C THR A 83 14.84 9.09 6.15
N ARG A 84 15.63 10.18 6.11
CA ARG A 84 16.85 10.38 6.93
C ARG A 84 16.58 11.04 8.28
N GLU A 85 15.37 11.55 8.49
CA GLU A 85 14.95 12.22 9.72
C GLU A 85 14.71 11.20 10.85
N ALA A 86 15.67 11.08 11.76
CA ALA A 86 15.63 10.11 12.86
C ALA A 86 14.37 10.21 13.73
N LYS A 87 13.83 11.42 13.94
CA LYS A 87 12.60 11.64 14.69
C LYS A 87 11.41 10.90 14.08
N TYR A 88 11.23 11.00 12.78
CA TYR A 88 10.06 10.40 12.13
C TYR A 88 10.26 8.92 11.80
N GLN A 89 11.50 8.45 11.66
CA GLN A 89 11.81 7.03 11.72
C GLN A 89 11.39 6.43 13.08
N GLU A 90 11.67 7.12 14.19
CA GLU A 90 11.24 6.70 15.53
C GLU A 90 9.71 6.68 15.68
N TYR A 91 9.01 7.70 15.14
CA TYR A 91 7.55 7.74 15.17
C TYR A 91 6.94 6.56 14.39
N TYR A 92 7.46 6.31 13.20
CA TYR A 92 7.05 5.16 12.40
C TYR A 92 7.27 3.83 13.13
N ALA A 93 8.45 3.64 13.70
CA ALA A 93 8.77 2.44 14.48
C ALA A 93 7.84 2.26 15.69
N LYS A 94 7.53 3.35 16.44
CA LYS A 94 6.58 3.31 17.56
C LYS A 94 5.17 2.92 17.11
N ALA A 95 4.70 3.46 15.98
CA ALA A 95 3.40 3.11 15.41
C ALA A 95 3.35 1.63 15.01
N MET A 96 4.39 1.10 14.37
CA MET A 96 4.49 -0.30 13.99
C MET A 96 4.55 -1.24 15.20
N THR A 97 5.27 -0.85 16.25
CA THR A 97 5.30 -1.61 17.51
C THR A 97 3.90 -1.68 18.14
N LEU A 98 3.18 -0.55 18.18
CA LEU A 98 1.81 -0.53 18.71
C LEU A 98 0.85 -1.35 17.84
N TYR A 99 1.06 -1.35 16.51
CA TYR A 99 0.30 -2.20 15.58
C TYR A 99 0.45 -3.68 15.95
N SER A 100 1.68 -4.13 16.13
CA SER A 100 1.96 -5.53 16.53
C SER A 100 1.37 -5.86 17.91
N GLN A 101 1.38 -4.91 18.86
CA GLN A 101 0.77 -5.09 20.18
C GLN A 101 -0.75 -5.21 20.11
N LEU A 102 -1.40 -4.38 19.30
CA LEU A 102 -2.86 -4.43 19.11
C LEU A 102 -3.29 -5.75 18.47
N ASP A 103 -2.58 -6.17 17.42
CA ASP A 103 -2.79 -7.46 16.75
C ASP A 103 -2.67 -8.62 17.75
N GLN A 104 -1.64 -8.58 18.58
CA GLN A 104 -1.42 -9.61 19.61
C GLN A 104 -2.53 -9.62 20.67
N VAL A 105 -2.98 -8.44 21.12
CA VAL A 105 -4.07 -8.33 22.11
C VAL A 105 -5.38 -8.88 21.55
N PHE A 106 -5.69 -8.65 20.28
CA PHE A 106 -6.93 -9.13 19.66
C PHE A 106 -6.78 -10.48 18.91
N SER A 107 -5.66 -11.17 19.08
CA SER A 107 -5.45 -12.49 18.47
C SER A 107 -6.50 -13.55 18.93
N PHE A 108 -7.19 -13.28 20.04
CA PHE A 108 -8.30 -14.12 20.52
C PHE A 108 -9.59 -13.93 19.71
N TYR A 109 -9.77 -12.80 19.03
CA TYR A 109 -11.06 -12.37 18.46
C TYR A 109 -11.61 -13.38 17.45
N GLU A 110 -10.84 -13.70 16.43
CA GLU A 110 -11.26 -14.66 15.39
C GLU A 110 -11.46 -16.07 15.95
N PRO A 111 -10.51 -16.65 16.72
CA PRO A 111 -10.72 -17.97 17.34
C PRO A 111 -11.93 -18.06 18.29
N GLU A 112 -12.24 -16.99 19.02
CA GLU A 112 -13.45 -16.96 19.85
C GLU A 112 -14.70 -16.86 18.99
N PHE A 113 -14.71 -15.97 18.00
CA PHE A 113 -15.85 -15.80 17.12
C PHE A 113 -16.17 -17.10 16.35
N MET A 114 -15.16 -17.90 15.97
CA MET A 114 -15.36 -19.19 15.30
C MET A 114 -16.11 -20.23 16.14
N LYS A 115 -16.26 -20.00 17.45
CA LYS A 115 -17.05 -20.89 18.34
C LYS A 115 -18.55 -20.63 18.26
N ILE A 116 -19.00 -19.54 17.61
CA ILE A 116 -20.41 -19.21 17.46
C ILE A 116 -21.13 -20.28 16.62
N THR A 117 -22.32 -20.70 17.06
CA THR A 117 -23.18 -21.53 16.22
C THR A 117 -24.03 -20.63 15.28
N GLU A 118 -24.59 -21.24 14.24
CA GLU A 118 -25.46 -20.51 13.30
C GLU A 118 -26.71 -19.96 14.03
N GLU A 119 -27.31 -20.77 14.93
CA GLU A 119 -28.45 -20.34 15.74
C GLU A 119 -28.10 -19.17 16.66
N GLN A 120 -26.95 -19.24 17.33
CA GLN A 120 -26.47 -18.18 18.21
C GLN A 120 -26.17 -16.90 17.43
N TYR A 121 -25.56 -17.03 16.25
CA TYR A 121 -25.26 -15.89 15.39
C TYR A 121 -26.54 -15.15 14.96
N HIS A 122 -27.54 -15.89 14.49
CA HIS A 122 -28.82 -15.30 14.13
C HIS A 122 -29.54 -14.67 15.33
N ALA A 123 -29.54 -15.36 16.47
CA ALA A 123 -30.14 -14.82 17.69
C ALA A 123 -29.46 -13.52 18.16
N PHE A 124 -28.13 -13.42 18.02
CA PHE A 124 -27.40 -12.17 18.36
C PHE A 124 -27.73 -11.02 17.42
N LEU A 125 -27.83 -11.27 16.10
CA LEU A 125 -28.24 -10.26 15.12
C LEU A 125 -29.68 -9.75 15.34
N GLU A 126 -30.57 -10.59 15.89
CA GLU A 126 -31.93 -10.19 16.24
C GLU A 126 -32.00 -9.44 17.57
N ALA A 127 -31.24 -9.89 18.58
CA ALA A 127 -31.21 -9.30 19.92
C ALA A 127 -30.54 -7.93 19.97
N GLU A 128 -29.55 -7.67 19.11
CA GLU A 128 -28.82 -6.40 19.04
C GLU A 128 -28.78 -5.90 17.56
N PRO A 129 -29.76 -5.08 17.14
CA PRO A 129 -29.88 -4.65 15.75
C PRO A 129 -28.65 -3.86 15.21
N LYS A 130 -27.83 -3.25 16.08
CA LYS A 130 -26.63 -2.56 15.66
C LYS A 130 -25.58 -3.51 15.07
N LEU A 131 -25.59 -4.78 15.43
CA LEU A 131 -24.72 -5.80 14.84
C LEU A 131 -24.96 -5.98 13.34
N GLN A 132 -26.13 -5.60 12.80
CA GLN A 132 -26.42 -5.69 11.36
C GLN A 132 -25.45 -4.86 10.51
N ILE A 133 -24.93 -3.76 11.04
CA ILE A 133 -23.89 -2.95 10.36
C ILE A 133 -22.62 -3.78 10.11
N TYR A 134 -22.31 -4.68 11.02
CA TYR A 134 -21.10 -5.52 10.99
C TYR A 134 -21.35 -6.90 10.37
N LYS A 135 -22.56 -7.18 9.88
CA LYS A 135 -22.91 -8.48 9.32
C LYS A 135 -21.92 -8.96 8.25
N HIS A 136 -21.56 -8.09 7.32
CA HIS A 136 -20.61 -8.44 6.28
C HIS A 136 -19.22 -8.80 6.86
N PHE A 137 -18.75 -8.07 7.86
CA PHE A 137 -17.52 -8.38 8.58
C PHE A 137 -17.57 -9.77 9.22
N PHE A 138 -18.65 -10.10 9.93
CA PHE A 138 -18.82 -11.41 10.54
C PHE A 138 -18.95 -12.54 9.52
N ASP A 139 -19.72 -12.34 8.44
CA ASP A 139 -19.85 -13.31 7.35
C ASP A 139 -18.49 -13.60 6.70
N THR A 140 -17.65 -12.57 6.57
CA THR A 140 -16.27 -12.69 6.07
C THR A 140 -15.40 -13.55 6.99
N LEU A 141 -15.51 -13.35 8.29
CA LEU A 141 -14.81 -14.20 9.28
C LEU A 141 -15.26 -15.66 9.17
N LEU A 142 -16.57 -15.90 9.15
CA LEU A 142 -17.13 -17.28 9.06
C LEU A 142 -16.68 -18.00 7.78
N GLN A 143 -16.52 -17.30 6.67
CA GLN A 143 -16.00 -17.87 5.41
C GLN A 143 -14.54 -18.32 5.51
N ASN A 144 -13.76 -17.69 6.41
CA ASN A 144 -12.36 -18.05 6.64
C ASN A 144 -12.16 -19.10 7.74
N LYS A 145 -13.23 -19.73 8.24
CA LYS A 145 -13.20 -20.65 9.39
C LYS A 145 -12.14 -21.75 9.30
N ASP A 146 -11.94 -22.34 8.12
CA ASP A 146 -10.98 -23.44 7.92
C ASP A 146 -9.50 -22.96 7.96
N HIS A 147 -9.30 -21.63 7.96
CA HIS A 147 -8.00 -20.98 7.92
C HIS A 147 -7.66 -20.18 9.19
N VAL A 148 -8.58 -20.18 10.16
CA VAL A 148 -8.35 -19.61 11.50
C VAL A 148 -7.70 -20.69 12.37
N LEU A 149 -6.63 -20.30 13.06
CA LEU A 149 -5.86 -21.19 13.92
C LEU A 149 -6.36 -21.14 15.36
N SER A 150 -5.75 -21.94 16.22
CA SER A 150 -5.98 -21.81 17.65
C SER A 150 -5.50 -20.46 18.17
N GLN A 151 -6.10 -19.97 19.26
CA GLN A 151 -5.72 -18.69 19.87
C GLN A 151 -4.22 -18.56 20.12
N ARG A 152 -3.56 -19.62 20.61
CA ARG A 152 -2.11 -19.60 20.87
C ARG A 152 -1.28 -19.49 19.58
N GLU A 153 -1.72 -20.13 18.52
CA GLU A 153 -1.05 -20.05 17.22
C GLU A 153 -1.23 -18.68 16.59
N GLU A 154 -2.43 -18.07 16.68
CA GLU A 154 -2.69 -16.70 16.21
C GLU A 154 -1.85 -15.68 16.99
N GLU A 155 -1.77 -15.81 18.32
CA GLU A 155 -0.91 -14.97 19.16
C GLU A 155 0.56 -15.04 18.74
N LEU A 156 1.08 -16.24 18.47
CA LEU A 156 2.45 -16.43 18.01
C LEU A 156 2.72 -15.83 16.63
N LEU A 157 1.76 -15.96 15.71
CA LEU A 157 1.87 -15.37 14.37
C LEU A 157 1.78 -13.85 14.41
N ALA A 158 0.89 -13.30 15.21
CA ALA A 158 0.76 -11.86 15.42
C ALA A 158 2.06 -11.28 16.02
N GLY A 159 2.61 -11.92 17.06
CA GLY A 159 3.88 -11.51 17.67
C GLY A 159 5.10 -11.60 16.75
N ALA A 160 5.03 -12.39 15.66
CA ALA A 160 6.08 -12.48 14.65
C ALA A 160 5.92 -11.45 13.50
N GLY A 161 4.93 -10.57 13.58
CA GLY A 161 4.56 -9.64 12.49
C GLY A 161 5.74 -8.78 11.99
N GLU A 162 6.49 -8.16 12.90
CA GLU A 162 7.67 -7.33 12.60
C GLU A 162 8.78 -8.14 11.88
N ILE A 163 8.99 -9.39 12.33
CA ILE A 163 9.98 -10.28 11.71
C ILE A 163 9.58 -10.58 10.26
N PHE A 164 8.30 -10.81 10.02
CA PHE A 164 7.78 -11.06 8.68
C PHE A 164 7.85 -9.82 7.77
N GLY A 165 7.76 -8.61 8.33
CA GLY A 165 7.86 -7.33 7.62
C GLY A 165 9.29 -6.96 7.19
N SER A 166 10.32 -7.45 7.89
CA SER A 166 11.71 -6.99 7.78
C SER A 166 12.31 -7.02 6.37
N ALA A 167 11.90 -7.97 5.51
CA ALA A 167 12.37 -8.03 4.13
C ALA A 167 11.85 -6.87 3.27
N SER A 168 10.61 -6.45 3.49
CA SER A 168 9.99 -5.30 2.80
C SER A 168 10.60 -3.99 3.28
N GLU A 169 10.86 -3.87 4.57
CA GLU A 169 11.54 -2.72 5.16
C GLU A 169 12.97 -2.57 4.63
N THR A 170 13.73 -3.68 4.59
CA THR A 170 15.08 -3.68 3.99
C THR A 170 15.05 -3.26 2.52
N PHE A 171 14.05 -3.73 1.76
CA PHE A 171 13.87 -3.29 0.38
C PHE A 171 13.60 -1.78 0.32
N ALA A 172 12.69 -1.27 1.14
CA ALA A 172 12.32 0.14 1.16
C ALA A 172 13.51 1.06 1.51
N ILE A 173 14.29 0.69 2.51
CA ILE A 173 15.50 1.45 2.91
C ILE A 173 16.52 1.46 1.75
N LEU A 174 16.81 0.30 1.16
CA LEU A 174 17.75 0.22 0.05
C LEU A 174 17.30 1.07 -1.14
N ASP A 175 16.02 0.96 -1.54
CA ASP A 175 15.47 1.59 -2.74
C ASP A 175 15.29 3.11 -2.60
N ASN A 176 14.88 3.57 -1.42
CA ASN A 176 14.50 4.97 -1.21
C ASN A 176 15.58 5.82 -0.50
N ALA A 177 16.52 5.18 0.23
CA ALA A 177 17.50 5.92 1.01
C ALA A 177 18.95 5.65 0.58
N ASP A 178 19.35 4.39 0.36
CA ASP A 178 20.75 4.04 0.15
C ASP A 178 21.19 4.17 -1.31
N ILE A 179 20.28 3.90 -2.27
CA ILE A 179 20.60 3.98 -3.70
C ILE A 179 20.72 5.43 -4.14
N THR A 180 21.87 5.72 -4.74
CA THR A 180 22.10 6.98 -5.45
C THR A 180 22.31 6.69 -6.92
N PHE A 181 21.44 7.25 -7.78
CA PHE A 181 21.55 7.11 -9.21
C PHE A 181 22.57 8.13 -9.78
N PRO A 182 23.30 7.77 -10.87
CA PRO A 182 24.26 8.65 -11.48
C PRO A 182 23.60 9.83 -12.22
N TYR A 183 24.42 10.79 -12.65
CA TYR A 183 24.01 11.85 -13.56
C TYR A 183 23.95 11.31 -14.99
N VAL A 184 22.99 11.82 -15.76
CA VAL A 184 22.79 11.54 -17.19
C VAL A 184 22.54 12.83 -17.93
N LEU A 185 22.69 12.84 -19.26
CA LEU A 185 22.41 14.02 -20.07
C LEU A 185 20.91 14.10 -20.42
N ASP A 186 20.34 15.29 -20.34
CA ASP A 186 19.01 15.63 -20.86
C ASP A 186 19.05 16.02 -22.35
N ASP A 187 17.90 16.44 -22.90
CA ASP A 187 17.78 16.85 -24.31
C ASP A 187 18.59 18.09 -24.66
N GLU A 188 18.87 18.97 -23.70
CA GLU A 188 19.68 20.19 -23.83
C GLU A 188 21.18 19.92 -23.60
N GLY A 189 21.55 18.69 -23.23
CA GLY A 189 22.93 18.30 -22.94
C GLY A 189 23.38 18.66 -21.51
N ASN A 190 22.46 19.03 -20.62
CA ASN A 190 22.78 19.29 -19.23
C ASN A 190 22.88 17.97 -18.44
N GLU A 191 23.76 17.96 -17.45
CA GLU A 191 23.82 16.86 -16.49
C GLU A 191 22.66 16.94 -15.49
N VAL A 192 21.83 15.89 -15.46
CA VAL A 192 20.69 15.76 -14.55
C VAL A 192 20.87 14.52 -13.69
N GLN A 193 20.75 14.67 -12.38
CA GLN A 193 20.76 13.51 -11.48
C GLN A 193 19.53 12.63 -11.73
N LEU A 194 19.76 11.36 -11.96
CA LEU A 194 18.69 10.41 -12.20
C LEU A 194 17.94 10.12 -10.89
N SER A 195 16.63 10.02 -10.98
CA SER A 195 15.70 9.59 -9.96
C SER A 195 14.53 8.90 -10.67
N HIS A 196 13.62 8.26 -9.94
CA HIS A 196 12.42 7.65 -10.54
C HIS A 196 11.59 8.69 -11.33
N GLY A 197 11.45 9.91 -10.81
CA GLY A 197 10.72 10.98 -11.48
C GLY A 197 11.43 11.50 -12.73
N THR A 198 12.74 11.76 -12.64
CA THR A 198 13.53 12.24 -13.81
C THR A 198 13.67 11.14 -14.86
N TYR A 199 13.78 9.86 -14.46
CA TYR A 199 13.78 8.73 -15.38
C TYR A 199 12.52 8.68 -16.24
N SER A 200 11.34 8.79 -15.64
CA SER A 200 10.07 8.78 -16.37
C SER A 200 10.00 9.88 -17.42
N ARG A 201 10.42 11.10 -17.05
CA ARG A 201 10.49 12.24 -17.97
C ARG A 201 11.48 11.99 -19.12
N LEU A 202 12.67 11.46 -18.81
CA LEU A 202 13.70 11.21 -19.82
C LEU A 202 13.30 10.06 -20.78
N MET A 203 12.45 9.11 -20.34
CA MET A 203 11.90 8.05 -21.21
C MET A 203 10.92 8.61 -22.26
N GLU A 204 10.37 9.80 -22.08
CA GLU A 204 9.51 10.48 -23.04
C GLU A 204 10.29 11.34 -24.05
N SER A 205 11.60 11.55 -23.85
CA SER A 205 12.45 12.31 -24.75
C SER A 205 12.36 11.81 -26.19
N LYS A 206 12.37 12.72 -27.16
CA LYS A 206 12.45 12.39 -28.59
C LYS A 206 13.85 11.89 -28.99
N ASN A 207 14.88 12.29 -28.21
CA ASN A 207 16.26 11.86 -28.45
C ASN A 207 16.48 10.46 -27.88
N ARG A 208 16.75 9.51 -28.78
CA ARG A 208 16.96 8.10 -28.41
C ARG A 208 18.16 7.89 -27.49
N GLU A 209 19.21 8.68 -27.63
CA GLU A 209 20.43 8.57 -26.83
C GLU A 209 20.16 8.97 -25.38
N VAL A 210 19.33 10.01 -25.15
CA VAL A 210 18.88 10.43 -23.83
C VAL A 210 18.11 9.29 -23.14
N ARG A 211 17.14 8.69 -23.83
CA ARG A 211 16.39 7.55 -23.30
C ARG A 211 17.28 6.36 -22.98
N ARG A 212 18.19 6.01 -23.90
CA ARG A 212 19.14 4.92 -23.71
C ARG A 212 20.03 5.17 -22.50
N GLY A 213 20.63 6.37 -22.41
CA GLY A 213 21.51 6.74 -21.31
C GLY A 213 20.81 6.64 -19.94
N ALA A 214 19.59 7.18 -19.84
CA ALA A 214 18.79 7.08 -18.64
C ALA A 214 18.45 5.62 -18.28
N TYR A 215 18.04 4.81 -19.26
CA TYR A 215 17.74 3.40 -19.08
C TYR A 215 18.96 2.59 -18.59
N GLU A 216 20.08 2.72 -19.28
CA GLU A 216 21.31 2.00 -18.93
C GLU A 216 21.84 2.41 -17.55
N ALA A 217 21.77 3.71 -17.23
CA ALA A 217 22.16 4.23 -15.92
C ALA A 217 21.30 3.68 -14.78
N LEU A 218 19.97 3.67 -14.95
CA LEU A 218 19.05 3.11 -13.95
C LEU A 218 19.34 1.62 -13.71
N TYR A 219 19.32 0.82 -14.77
CA TYR A 219 19.45 -0.63 -14.65
C TYR A 219 20.86 -1.08 -14.26
N SER A 220 21.92 -0.34 -14.64
CA SER A 220 23.27 -0.63 -14.15
C SER A 220 23.39 -0.41 -12.65
N THR A 221 22.72 0.61 -12.10
CA THR A 221 22.64 0.85 -10.65
C THR A 221 21.93 -0.29 -9.95
N TYR A 222 20.73 -0.67 -10.37
CA TYR A 222 20.01 -1.82 -9.81
C TYR A 222 20.80 -3.13 -9.89
N LYS A 223 21.54 -3.34 -10.98
CA LYS A 223 22.36 -4.54 -11.16
C LYS A 223 23.45 -4.68 -10.09
N GLN A 224 23.95 -3.57 -9.54
CA GLN A 224 24.94 -3.63 -8.45
C GLN A 224 24.33 -4.26 -7.18
N PHE A 225 23.03 -4.08 -6.94
CA PHE A 225 22.32 -4.58 -5.77
C PHE A 225 21.45 -5.81 -6.04
N GLN A 226 21.60 -6.44 -7.22
CA GLN A 226 20.71 -7.53 -7.67
C GLN A 226 20.62 -8.69 -6.67
N HIS A 227 21.69 -9.01 -5.95
CA HIS A 227 21.69 -10.10 -4.97
C HIS A 227 20.91 -9.73 -3.70
N THR A 228 20.98 -8.48 -3.27
CA THR A 228 20.19 -7.96 -2.15
C THR A 228 18.72 -7.95 -2.49
N TYR A 229 18.34 -7.40 -3.65
CA TYR A 229 16.96 -7.44 -4.14
C TYR A 229 16.42 -8.86 -4.29
N ALA A 230 17.21 -9.77 -4.88
CA ALA A 230 16.80 -11.16 -5.00
C ALA A 230 16.59 -11.81 -3.63
N LYS A 231 17.41 -11.45 -2.62
CA LYS A 231 17.29 -11.99 -1.27
C LYS A 231 16.05 -11.45 -0.53
N THR A 232 15.77 -10.16 -0.63
CA THR A 232 14.57 -9.58 -0.02
C THR A 232 13.30 -10.17 -0.64
N LEU A 233 13.23 -10.26 -1.98
CA LEU A 233 12.14 -10.92 -2.69
C LEU A 233 11.98 -12.39 -2.28
N GLN A 234 13.08 -13.16 -2.24
CA GLN A 234 13.05 -14.56 -1.81
C GLN A 234 12.51 -14.70 -0.39
N THR A 235 12.90 -13.79 0.51
CA THR A 235 12.45 -13.82 1.90
C THR A 235 10.95 -13.53 1.98
N ASN A 236 10.45 -12.52 1.26
CA ASN A 236 9.02 -12.22 1.19
C ASN A 236 8.22 -13.43 0.66
N VAL A 237 8.66 -14.04 -0.44
CA VAL A 237 8.02 -15.27 -0.98
C VAL A 237 7.98 -16.39 0.06
N LYS A 238 9.05 -16.59 0.83
CA LYS A 238 9.08 -17.60 1.90
C LYS A 238 8.09 -17.28 3.02
N VAL A 239 7.97 -16.02 3.41
CA VAL A 239 7.00 -15.57 4.41
C VAL A 239 5.57 -15.86 3.94
N GLN A 240 5.22 -15.47 2.70
CA GLN A 240 3.88 -15.74 2.16
C GLN A 240 3.57 -17.23 2.07
N ASN A 241 4.51 -18.05 1.61
CA ASN A 241 4.34 -19.50 1.57
C ASN A 241 4.22 -20.11 2.97
N TYR A 242 4.97 -19.60 3.95
CA TYR A 242 4.86 -20.05 5.33
C TYR A 242 3.48 -19.72 5.92
N ARG A 243 3.03 -18.46 5.79
CA ARG A 243 1.72 -18.01 6.25
C ARG A 243 0.58 -18.81 5.62
N ALA A 244 0.63 -19.04 4.31
CA ALA A 244 -0.36 -19.87 3.62
C ALA A 244 -0.38 -21.31 4.17
N LYS A 245 0.80 -21.90 4.35
CA LYS A 245 0.92 -23.27 4.85
C LYS A 245 0.36 -23.43 6.27
N VAL A 246 0.72 -22.55 7.20
CA VAL A 246 0.27 -22.66 8.60
C VAL A 246 -1.23 -22.40 8.73
N ARG A 247 -1.84 -21.63 7.82
CA ARG A 247 -3.29 -21.38 7.73
C ARG A 247 -4.04 -22.36 6.83
N ASN A 248 -3.46 -23.52 6.52
CA ASN A 248 -4.09 -24.60 5.74
C ASN A 248 -4.51 -24.21 4.30
N TYR A 249 -3.89 -23.20 3.70
CA TYR A 249 -4.07 -22.93 2.28
C TYR A 249 -3.17 -23.84 1.43
N GLN A 250 -3.64 -24.22 0.24
CA GLN A 250 -2.88 -25.04 -0.71
C GLN A 250 -1.66 -24.29 -1.29
N SER A 251 -1.75 -22.95 -1.36
CA SER A 251 -0.70 -22.10 -1.90
C SER A 251 -0.80 -20.67 -1.39
N ALA A 252 0.29 -19.91 -1.48
CA ALA A 252 0.26 -18.47 -1.23
C ALA A 252 -0.68 -17.73 -2.18
N ARG A 253 -0.85 -18.23 -3.43
CA ARG A 253 -1.80 -17.69 -4.41
C ARG A 253 -3.24 -17.86 -3.91
N GLN A 254 -3.60 -19.05 -3.47
CA GLN A 254 -4.92 -19.29 -2.91
C GLN A 254 -5.19 -18.39 -1.70
N ALA A 255 -4.24 -18.29 -0.75
CA ALA A 255 -4.36 -17.43 0.42
C ALA A 255 -4.58 -15.96 0.03
N ALA A 256 -3.81 -15.45 -0.94
CA ALA A 256 -3.94 -14.07 -1.40
C ALA A 256 -5.29 -13.77 -2.07
N LEU A 257 -5.80 -14.71 -2.86
CA LEU A 257 -7.09 -14.57 -3.55
C LEU A 257 -8.28 -14.75 -2.61
N ALA A 258 -8.15 -15.65 -1.63
CA ALA A 258 -9.19 -15.93 -0.63
C ALA A 258 -9.53 -14.68 0.21
N ALA A 259 -8.57 -13.83 0.51
CA ALA A 259 -8.80 -12.57 1.23
C ALA A 259 -9.83 -11.65 0.55
N ASN A 260 -10.01 -11.78 -0.77
CA ASN A 260 -10.99 -11.04 -1.57
C ASN A 260 -12.10 -11.95 -2.15
N PHE A 261 -12.21 -13.18 -1.68
CA PHE A 261 -13.17 -14.20 -2.19
C PHE A 261 -13.06 -14.46 -3.69
N VAL A 262 -11.87 -14.32 -4.26
CA VAL A 262 -11.61 -14.52 -5.68
C VAL A 262 -11.18 -15.97 -5.92
N PRO A 263 -11.93 -16.78 -6.69
CA PRO A 263 -11.51 -18.12 -7.08
C PRO A 263 -10.22 -18.11 -7.91
N GLU A 264 -9.36 -19.11 -7.73
CA GLU A 264 -8.11 -19.23 -8.53
C GLU A 264 -8.36 -19.29 -10.04
N SER A 265 -9.52 -19.78 -10.46
CA SER A 265 -9.93 -19.78 -11.87
C SER A 265 -10.03 -18.38 -12.49
N VAL A 266 -10.36 -17.35 -11.70
CA VAL A 266 -10.37 -15.95 -12.19
C VAL A 266 -8.96 -15.51 -12.54
N TYR A 267 -7.98 -15.82 -11.67
CA TYR A 267 -6.58 -15.55 -11.94
C TYR A 267 -6.06 -16.28 -13.19
N ASP A 268 -6.35 -17.58 -13.30
CA ASP A 268 -5.95 -18.38 -14.46
C ASP A 268 -6.60 -17.88 -15.75
N ASN A 269 -7.87 -17.49 -15.70
CA ASN A 269 -8.58 -16.88 -16.81
C ASN A 269 -7.98 -15.53 -17.21
N LEU A 270 -7.57 -14.69 -16.24
CA LEU A 270 -6.88 -13.44 -16.53
C LEU A 270 -5.57 -13.69 -17.29
N VAL A 271 -4.73 -14.61 -16.80
CA VAL A 271 -3.47 -14.98 -17.48
C VAL A 271 -3.75 -15.49 -18.88
N THR A 272 -4.75 -16.34 -19.04
CA THR A 272 -5.16 -16.90 -20.34
C THR A 272 -5.65 -15.80 -21.29
N ALA A 273 -6.49 -14.90 -20.82
CA ALA A 273 -7.00 -13.77 -21.60
C ALA A 273 -5.87 -12.84 -22.05
N VAL A 274 -4.96 -12.47 -21.14
CA VAL A 274 -3.79 -11.64 -21.48
C VAL A 274 -2.94 -12.31 -22.52
N ARG A 275 -2.59 -13.60 -22.34
CA ARG A 275 -1.79 -14.36 -23.31
C ARG A 275 -2.46 -14.44 -24.69
N LYS A 276 -3.77 -14.63 -24.74
CA LYS A 276 -4.54 -14.62 -25.99
C LYS A 276 -4.41 -13.31 -26.75
N HIS A 277 -4.28 -12.19 -26.03
CA HIS A 277 -4.22 -10.84 -26.59
C HIS A 277 -2.79 -10.32 -26.82
N LEU A 278 -1.74 -11.04 -26.42
CA LEU A 278 -0.34 -10.65 -26.69
C LEU A 278 -0.06 -10.31 -28.17
N PRO A 279 -0.64 -11.02 -29.18
CA PRO A 279 -0.45 -10.63 -30.57
C PRO A 279 -0.93 -9.21 -30.90
N LEU A 280 -1.92 -8.67 -30.17
CA LEU A 280 -2.35 -7.28 -30.35
C LEU A 280 -1.30 -6.30 -29.82
N LEU A 281 -0.68 -6.60 -28.68
CA LEU A 281 0.44 -5.83 -28.15
C LEU A 281 1.62 -5.85 -29.15
N GLN A 282 1.95 -7.02 -29.72
CA GLN A 282 3.00 -7.11 -30.72
C GLN A 282 2.69 -6.24 -31.94
N ARG A 283 1.47 -6.29 -32.47
CA ARG A 283 1.04 -5.42 -33.58
C ARG A 283 1.15 -3.93 -33.24
N TYR A 284 0.83 -3.56 -32.00
CA TYR A 284 0.99 -2.18 -31.53
C TYR A 284 2.46 -1.76 -31.49
N LEU A 285 3.36 -2.64 -31.00
CA LEU A 285 4.81 -2.36 -31.00
C LEU A 285 5.37 -2.26 -32.43
N ASP A 286 4.92 -3.12 -33.35
CA ASP A 286 5.28 -3.05 -34.77
C ASP A 286 4.82 -1.72 -35.41
N LEU A 287 3.63 -1.25 -35.04
CA LEU A 287 3.12 0.05 -35.49
C LEU A 287 3.96 1.20 -34.89
N ARG A 288 4.29 1.15 -33.60
CA ARG A 288 5.18 2.12 -32.97
C ARG A 288 6.54 2.19 -33.67
N SER A 289 7.13 1.02 -33.95
CA SER A 289 8.40 0.89 -34.67
C SER A 289 8.35 1.65 -36.00
N LYS A 290 7.27 1.46 -36.77
CA LYS A 290 7.06 2.13 -38.07
C LYS A 290 6.88 3.65 -37.92
N ILE A 291 6.04 4.09 -36.97
CA ILE A 291 5.77 5.53 -36.75
C ILE A 291 7.02 6.26 -36.28
N LEU A 292 7.78 5.66 -35.37
CA LEU A 292 9.02 6.24 -34.83
C LEU A 292 10.23 6.12 -35.77
N GLY A 293 10.12 5.28 -36.84
CA GLY A 293 11.25 5.00 -37.72
C GLY A 293 12.38 4.21 -37.05
N ILE A 294 12.06 3.43 -36.00
CA ILE A 294 13.01 2.66 -35.21
C ILE A 294 12.74 1.16 -35.44
N PRO A 295 13.47 0.50 -36.36
CA PRO A 295 13.21 -0.92 -36.69
C PRO A 295 13.59 -1.89 -35.57
N ASP A 296 14.47 -1.48 -34.66
CA ASP A 296 14.96 -2.26 -33.51
C ASP A 296 14.54 -1.58 -32.21
N LEU A 297 13.22 -1.63 -31.92
CA LEU A 297 12.66 -1.09 -30.67
C LEU A 297 13.28 -1.78 -29.44
N LYS A 298 13.72 -0.97 -28.50
CA LYS A 298 14.17 -1.40 -27.17
C LYS A 298 13.18 -0.97 -26.11
N MET A 299 13.34 -1.46 -24.89
CA MET A 299 12.49 -1.09 -23.76
C MET A 299 12.42 0.42 -23.53
N TYR A 300 13.52 1.13 -23.76
CA TYR A 300 13.58 2.59 -23.64
C TYR A 300 12.89 3.36 -24.78
N ASP A 301 12.38 2.67 -25.82
CA ASP A 301 11.62 3.29 -26.90
C ASP A 301 10.09 3.17 -26.73
N VAL A 302 9.64 2.39 -25.71
CA VAL A 302 8.22 2.05 -25.54
C VAL A 302 7.38 3.23 -25.06
N TYR A 303 7.96 4.16 -24.32
CA TYR A 303 7.24 5.32 -23.76
C TYR A 303 7.36 6.60 -24.59
N THR A 304 8.16 6.58 -25.65
CA THR A 304 8.32 7.73 -26.55
C THR A 304 6.98 8.19 -27.11
N PRO A 305 6.60 9.47 -27.02
CA PRO A 305 5.37 9.99 -27.61
C PRO A 305 5.29 9.72 -29.11
N LEU A 306 4.13 9.29 -29.61
CA LEU A 306 3.87 9.10 -31.05
C LEU A 306 3.36 10.38 -31.72
N SER A 307 2.95 11.37 -30.92
CA SER A 307 2.46 12.67 -31.37
C SER A 307 3.56 13.73 -31.23
N SER A 308 3.60 14.66 -32.18
CA SER A 308 4.45 15.86 -32.09
C SER A 308 3.80 16.98 -31.26
N VAL A 309 2.56 16.80 -30.82
CA VAL A 309 1.85 17.81 -30.04
C VAL A 309 2.38 17.79 -28.61
N GLU A 310 2.91 18.91 -28.18
CA GLU A 310 3.38 19.11 -26.81
C GLU A 310 2.35 19.91 -26.04
N TYR A 311 1.99 19.40 -24.86
CA TYR A 311 1.15 20.08 -23.89
C TYR A 311 1.95 20.34 -22.64
N SER A 312 2.01 21.58 -22.23
CA SER A 312 2.57 21.97 -20.95
C SER A 312 1.53 22.78 -20.19
N PHE A 313 1.26 22.37 -18.97
CA PHE A 313 0.33 23.06 -18.08
C PHE A 313 1.04 23.38 -16.77
N THR A 314 0.82 24.58 -16.29
CA THR A 314 1.12 24.89 -14.89
C THR A 314 0.18 24.11 -13.98
N TYR A 315 0.58 23.92 -12.73
CA TYR A 315 -0.28 23.22 -11.76
C TYR A 315 -1.70 23.81 -11.65
N PRO A 316 -1.89 25.15 -11.56
CA PRO A 316 -3.24 25.74 -11.56
C PRO A 316 -4.06 25.45 -12.83
N GLU A 317 -3.41 25.43 -14.00
CA GLU A 317 -4.09 25.10 -15.26
C GLU A 317 -4.49 23.61 -15.30
N ALA A 318 -3.63 22.73 -14.78
CA ALA A 318 -3.95 21.31 -14.68
C ALA A 318 -5.13 21.07 -13.73
N LEU A 319 -5.19 21.76 -12.58
CA LEU A 319 -6.34 21.69 -11.66
C LEU A 319 -7.62 22.14 -12.34
N LYS A 320 -7.61 23.27 -13.03
CA LYS A 320 -8.79 23.76 -13.76
C LYS A 320 -9.28 22.75 -14.80
N LYS A 321 -8.37 22.13 -15.55
CA LYS A 321 -8.73 21.10 -16.53
C LYS A 321 -9.26 19.83 -15.86
N ALA A 322 -8.71 19.44 -14.72
CA ALA A 322 -9.24 18.33 -13.94
C ALA A 322 -10.66 18.61 -13.45
N GLU A 323 -10.95 19.82 -12.96
CA GLU A 323 -12.29 20.24 -12.57
C GLU A 323 -13.26 20.21 -13.76
N GLU A 324 -12.87 20.72 -14.92
CA GLU A 324 -13.67 20.70 -16.14
C GLU A 324 -13.99 19.25 -16.58
N ALA A 325 -12.99 18.35 -16.54
CA ALA A 325 -13.16 16.95 -16.90
C ALA A 325 -14.05 16.18 -15.91
N LEU A 326 -13.91 16.45 -14.61
CA LEU A 326 -14.66 15.77 -13.55
C LEU A 326 -16.08 16.32 -13.34
N ALA A 327 -16.42 17.46 -13.94
CA ALA A 327 -17.76 18.05 -13.85
C ALA A 327 -18.88 17.10 -14.32
N VAL A 328 -18.56 16.16 -15.22
CA VAL A 328 -19.51 15.12 -15.69
C VAL A 328 -19.99 14.19 -14.56
N LEU A 329 -19.23 14.10 -13.44
CA LEU A 329 -19.58 13.27 -12.26
C LEU A 329 -20.57 13.96 -11.31
N GLY A 330 -21.01 15.20 -11.62
CA GLY A 330 -21.99 15.95 -10.85
C GLY A 330 -21.39 16.90 -9.80
N GLU A 331 -22.22 17.83 -9.34
CA GLU A 331 -21.79 18.94 -8.46
C GLU A 331 -21.30 18.48 -7.08
N ASP A 332 -21.91 17.45 -6.48
CA ASP A 332 -21.47 16.92 -5.18
C ASP A 332 -20.05 16.35 -5.27
N TYR A 333 -19.78 15.55 -6.30
CA TYR A 333 -18.45 14.99 -6.52
C TYR A 333 -17.42 16.09 -6.78
N LEU A 334 -17.72 17.01 -7.70
CA LEU A 334 -16.86 18.14 -8.03
C LEU A 334 -16.58 19.03 -6.81
N GLY A 335 -17.59 19.26 -5.96
CA GLY A 335 -17.43 20.00 -4.72
C GLY A 335 -16.46 19.33 -3.74
N ARG A 336 -16.44 17.99 -3.66
CA ARG A 336 -15.46 17.22 -2.88
C ARG A 336 -14.05 17.32 -3.45
N VAL A 337 -13.91 17.21 -4.78
CA VAL A 337 -12.64 17.37 -5.49
C VAL A 337 -12.04 18.75 -5.23
N LYS A 338 -12.82 19.82 -5.35
CA LYS A 338 -12.36 21.19 -5.08
C LYS A 338 -11.87 21.38 -3.65
N ARG A 339 -12.57 20.79 -2.66
CA ARG A 339 -12.11 20.82 -1.27
C ARG A 339 -10.82 20.01 -1.05
N ALA A 340 -10.63 18.94 -1.81
CA ALA A 340 -9.40 18.14 -1.70
C ALA A 340 -8.17 18.84 -2.31
N PHE A 341 -8.39 19.76 -3.26
CA PHE A 341 -7.31 20.52 -3.90
C PHE A 341 -7.06 21.91 -3.28
N SER A 342 -7.93 22.36 -2.35
CA SER A 342 -7.75 23.63 -1.64
C SER A 342 -6.98 23.43 -0.35
#